data_5450d5a9be1ec4cff6e1f63ed8d05f5a
#
_entry.id   5450d5a9be1ec4cff6e1f63ed8d05f5a
#
_cell.length_a   1.000
_cell.length_b   1.000
_cell.length_c   1.000
_cell.angle_alpha   90.00
_cell.angle_beta   90.00
_cell.angle_gamma   90.00
#
_symmetry.space_group_name_H-M   'P 1'
#
loop_
_entity.id
_entity.type
_entity.pdbx_description
1 polymer ?
#
loop_
_entity_poly.entity_id
_entity_poly.type
_entity_poly.pdbx_seq_one_letter_code
_entity_poly.pdbx_strand_id
1 'polypeptide(L)'
;MNTSIAEAWVLLPDYLGQHVILSVSALILGVAISLPLGILAARNSRFGAPLLAVVSVVQTIPGLALLALFYPLLLALSALTQDLFGFSFRALGFLPALSALTLYAMLPILRNVVTALEGLDPAVLMAAKGVGMTPRQSLFQVELPLAAPTILAGIRTATVWVVGITTLSTPIGQTSLGNYIFTGLQIENWVFVLFGCVAAAALAMVLDLLWALVGAGLAARSRPRLGLAALGLVAVIAAALAPSLVTSHRHGIVIGAKNFDEQYILAKLMGSRLKEAGFAVNEKDDLGSTIAFRALTAGDIDAYVDYSGTLWGSILHRAGMPGREAMQTELTAWMRDRYGIASLGSLGFENAYIFAMRADRAKALGISSLADLSAHPELTIGGDFEIFSRPEWRAVAAAYGLAGFKRRQYQPDFLFRAVMSGDADVVSAFSTDGRLARYGLVILADPKEALPPYDALLLVGPRHADDRRFLSALKPLIGGISLTLMQQANLMVDRDQDKETPAAAAAWLDQHLPH
;
A
#
# COMPACT_ATOMS: atom_id res chain seq x y z
N MET A 1 7.13 -20.59 -13.01
CA MET A 1 8.37 -19.93 -12.50
C MET A 1 9.01 -18.99 -13.52
N ASN A 2 9.16 -19.37 -14.79
CA ASN A 2 9.78 -18.48 -15.80
C ASN A 2 8.94 -17.23 -16.14
N THR A 3 7.61 -17.33 -16.19
CA THR A 3 6.70 -16.20 -16.46
C THR A 3 6.74 -15.14 -15.36
N SER A 4 6.69 -15.56 -14.09
CA SER A 4 6.75 -14.62 -12.95
C SER A 4 8.09 -13.87 -12.86
N ILE A 5 9.21 -14.52 -13.17
CA ILE A 5 10.52 -13.86 -13.20
C ILE A 5 10.59 -12.84 -14.34
N ALA A 6 10.10 -13.20 -15.53
CA ALA A 6 10.08 -12.29 -16.68
C ALA A 6 9.21 -11.05 -16.40
N GLU A 7 8.04 -11.24 -15.81
CA GLU A 7 7.16 -10.14 -15.41
C GLU A 7 7.82 -9.25 -14.35
N ALA A 8 8.48 -9.83 -13.34
CA ALA A 8 9.21 -9.07 -12.33
C ALA A 8 10.28 -8.16 -12.96
N TRP A 9 11.02 -8.63 -13.97
CA TRP A 9 11.99 -7.81 -14.68
C TRP A 9 11.36 -6.67 -15.49
N VAL A 10 10.18 -6.89 -16.07
CA VAL A 10 9.45 -5.85 -16.81
C VAL A 10 8.98 -4.72 -15.90
N LEU A 11 8.55 -5.05 -14.67
CA LEU A 11 8.06 -4.07 -13.69
C LEU A 11 9.19 -3.35 -12.93
N LEU A 12 10.41 -3.93 -12.92
CA LEU A 12 11.52 -3.42 -12.11
C LEU A 12 11.89 -1.96 -12.38
N PRO A 13 11.98 -1.46 -13.62
CA PRO A 13 12.37 -0.08 -13.86
C PRO A 13 11.41 0.93 -13.21
N ASP A 14 10.12 0.67 -13.25
CA ASP A 14 9.12 1.55 -12.65
C ASP A 14 9.15 1.49 -11.12
N TYR A 15 9.07 0.29 -10.53
CA TYR A 15 9.06 0.11 -9.08
C TYR A 15 10.36 0.59 -8.42
N LEU A 16 11.50 0.30 -9.03
CA LEU A 16 12.80 0.76 -8.57
C LEU A 16 12.91 2.29 -8.70
N GLY A 17 12.48 2.84 -9.83
CA GLY A 17 12.50 4.28 -10.07
C GLY A 17 11.73 5.07 -9.02
N GLN A 18 10.47 4.70 -8.78
CA GLN A 18 9.63 5.34 -7.78
C GLN A 18 10.17 5.16 -6.36
N HIS A 19 10.70 3.98 -6.04
CA HIS A 19 11.33 3.69 -4.75
C HIS A 19 12.55 4.58 -4.49
N VAL A 20 13.44 4.74 -5.47
CA VAL A 20 14.64 5.59 -5.37
C VAL A 20 14.25 7.05 -5.24
N ILE A 21 13.33 7.55 -6.08
CA ILE A 21 12.87 8.94 -6.02
C ILE A 21 12.33 9.27 -4.63
N LEU A 22 11.47 8.43 -4.07
CA LEU A 22 10.90 8.64 -2.74
C LEU A 22 11.98 8.59 -1.65
N SER A 23 12.82 7.55 -1.64
CA SER A 23 13.85 7.35 -0.63
C SER A 23 14.89 8.49 -0.63
N VAL A 24 15.36 8.88 -1.82
CA VAL A 24 16.34 9.97 -1.96
C VAL A 24 15.72 11.31 -1.56
N SER A 25 14.48 11.58 -1.96
CA SER A 25 13.78 12.82 -1.57
C SER A 25 13.62 12.91 -0.06
N ALA A 26 13.20 11.82 0.60
CA ALA A 26 13.06 11.76 2.06
C ALA A 26 14.41 11.95 2.77
N LEU A 27 15.47 11.34 2.24
CA LEU A 27 16.82 11.49 2.79
C LEU A 27 17.34 12.93 2.65
N ILE A 28 17.16 13.55 1.48
CA ILE A 28 17.57 14.95 1.25
C ILE A 28 16.84 15.88 2.24
N LEU A 29 15.53 15.73 2.38
CA LEU A 29 14.75 16.52 3.35
C LEU A 29 15.16 16.22 4.79
N GLY A 30 15.37 14.94 5.12
CA GLY A 30 15.87 14.51 6.42
C GLY A 30 17.21 15.17 6.78
N VAL A 31 18.17 15.19 5.86
CA VAL A 31 19.46 15.87 6.04
C VAL A 31 19.28 17.39 6.15
N ALA A 32 18.51 17.99 5.23
CA ALA A 32 18.28 19.43 5.18
C ALA A 32 17.65 19.98 6.48
N ILE A 33 16.77 19.20 7.11
CA ILE A 33 16.10 19.54 8.37
C ILE A 33 17.01 19.18 9.56
N SER A 34 17.59 17.99 9.57
CA SER A 34 18.32 17.48 10.73
C SER A 34 19.67 18.17 10.96
N LEU A 35 20.37 18.57 9.89
CA LEU A 35 21.68 19.19 10.04
C LEU A 35 21.59 20.54 10.79
N PRO A 36 20.76 21.52 10.38
CA PRO A 36 20.63 22.76 11.13
C PRO A 36 20.02 22.57 12.52
N LEU A 37 19.03 21.69 12.67
CA LEU A 37 18.43 21.40 13.98
C LEU A 37 19.43 20.72 14.91
N GLY A 38 20.27 19.81 14.40
CA GLY A 38 21.31 19.14 15.18
C GLY A 38 22.43 20.10 15.62
N ILE A 39 22.84 21.03 14.75
CA ILE A 39 23.78 22.10 15.10
C ILE A 39 23.20 22.99 16.22
N LEU A 40 21.93 23.36 16.12
CA LEU A 40 21.23 24.15 17.13
C LEU A 40 21.10 23.38 18.44
N ALA A 41 20.76 22.09 18.37
CA ALA A 41 20.64 21.21 19.52
C ALA A 41 21.98 21.02 20.29
N ALA A 42 23.08 20.81 19.56
CA ALA A 42 24.41 20.70 20.14
C ALA A 42 24.88 22.00 20.85
N ARG A 43 24.38 23.16 20.40
CA ARG A 43 24.71 24.47 21.01
C ARG A 43 23.79 24.88 22.15
N ASN A 44 22.62 24.27 22.28
CA ASN A 44 21.63 24.61 23.28
C ASN A 44 20.98 23.34 23.85
N SER A 45 21.48 22.86 24.96
CA SER A 45 20.97 21.64 25.62
C SER A 45 19.50 21.74 26.05
N ARG A 46 19.01 22.95 26.36
CA ARG A 46 17.59 23.17 26.70
C ARG A 46 16.66 22.92 25.49
N PHE A 47 17.17 23.11 24.29
CA PHE A 47 16.47 22.81 23.05
C PHE A 47 16.75 21.37 22.55
N GLY A 48 18.01 20.93 22.69
CA GLY A 48 18.47 19.64 22.15
C GLY A 48 17.80 18.43 22.80
N ALA A 49 17.70 18.40 24.12
CA ALA A 49 17.11 17.28 24.84
C ALA A 49 15.62 17.06 24.51
N PRO A 50 14.73 18.08 24.51
CA PRO A 50 13.35 17.91 24.07
C PRO A 50 13.23 17.50 22.60
N LEU A 51 14.04 18.10 21.71
CA LEU A 51 14.02 17.76 20.29
C LEU A 51 14.34 16.28 20.06
N LEU A 52 15.43 15.80 20.64
CA LEU A 52 15.81 14.39 20.52
C LEU A 52 14.78 13.44 21.17
N ALA A 53 14.15 13.85 22.26
CA ALA A 53 13.07 13.09 22.88
C ALA A 53 11.86 12.95 21.94
N VAL A 54 11.39 14.07 21.35
CA VAL A 54 10.26 14.06 20.40
C VAL A 54 10.56 13.17 19.19
N VAL A 55 11.72 13.34 18.56
CA VAL A 55 12.08 12.55 17.39
C VAL A 55 12.28 11.06 17.75
N SER A 56 12.75 10.76 18.97
CA SER A 56 12.84 9.39 19.48
C SER A 56 11.46 8.75 19.63
N VAL A 57 10.48 9.49 20.16
CA VAL A 57 9.08 9.01 20.26
C VAL A 57 8.51 8.69 18.88
N VAL A 58 8.73 9.55 17.89
CA VAL A 58 8.29 9.29 16.50
C VAL A 58 8.84 7.96 15.98
N GLN A 59 10.09 7.62 16.24
CA GLN A 59 10.67 6.35 15.82
C GLN A 59 10.09 5.11 16.52
N THR A 60 9.42 5.26 17.67
CA THR A 60 8.72 4.13 18.32
C THR A 60 7.41 3.77 17.64
N ILE A 61 6.87 4.67 16.83
CA ILE A 61 5.65 4.40 16.06
C ILE A 61 5.98 3.39 14.95
N PRO A 62 5.24 2.28 14.81
CA PRO A 62 5.47 1.35 13.70
C PRO A 62 5.39 2.04 12.34
N GLY A 63 6.33 1.71 11.42
CA GLY A 63 6.46 2.39 10.13
C GLY A 63 5.17 2.50 9.34
N LEU A 64 4.44 1.39 9.22
CA LEU A 64 3.15 1.36 8.53
C LEU A 64 2.11 2.26 9.22
N ALA A 65 2.10 2.30 10.56
CA ALA A 65 1.18 3.16 11.31
C ALA A 65 1.47 4.65 11.08
N LEU A 66 2.75 5.04 11.06
CA LEU A 66 3.14 6.42 10.79
C LEU A 66 2.77 6.82 9.34
N LEU A 67 3.03 5.97 8.37
CA LEU A 67 2.63 6.17 6.98
C LEU A 67 1.12 6.37 6.85
N ALA A 68 0.33 5.50 7.50
CA ALA A 68 -1.12 5.57 7.49
C ALA A 68 -1.67 6.83 8.20
N LEU A 69 -0.99 7.33 9.24
CA LEU A 69 -1.38 8.52 9.98
C LEU A 69 -1.25 9.81 9.15
N PHE A 70 -0.22 9.90 8.29
CA PHE A 70 -0.03 11.07 7.44
C PHE A 70 -1.10 11.22 6.36
N TYR A 71 -1.72 10.13 5.92
CA TYR A 71 -2.74 10.20 4.88
C TYR A 71 -3.97 11.05 5.30
N PRO A 72 -4.68 10.76 6.42
CA PRO A 72 -5.82 11.58 6.83
C PRO A 72 -5.41 13.02 7.20
N LEU A 73 -4.20 13.21 7.74
CA LEU A 73 -3.69 14.55 8.06
C LEU A 73 -3.52 15.39 6.80
N LEU A 74 -2.89 14.85 5.76
CA LEU A 74 -2.70 15.54 4.49
C LEU A 74 -4.02 15.71 3.73
N LEU A 75 -4.96 14.77 3.86
CA LEU A 75 -6.29 14.90 3.29
C LEU A 75 -7.04 16.08 3.90
N ALA A 76 -7.01 16.22 5.24
CA ALA A 76 -7.58 17.37 5.93
C ALA A 76 -6.90 18.69 5.53
N LEU A 77 -5.56 18.67 5.39
CA LEU A 77 -4.82 19.85 4.93
C LEU A 77 -5.16 20.20 3.48
N SER A 78 -5.32 19.22 2.59
CA SER A 78 -5.72 19.44 1.19
C SER A 78 -7.13 20.04 1.09
N ALA A 79 -8.07 19.59 1.94
CA ALA A 79 -9.40 20.18 2.04
C ALA A 79 -9.32 21.63 2.52
N LEU A 80 -8.54 21.90 3.56
CA LEU A 80 -8.33 23.24 4.09
C LEU A 80 -7.71 24.21 3.05
N THR A 81 -6.71 23.73 2.28
CA THR A 81 -6.12 24.54 1.21
C THR A 81 -7.09 24.79 0.07
N GLN A 82 -7.96 23.83 -0.23
CA GLN A 82 -9.04 24.03 -1.20
C GLN A 82 -10.01 25.11 -0.74
N ASP A 83 -10.42 25.08 0.54
CA ASP A 83 -11.37 26.07 1.10
C ASP A 83 -10.77 27.47 1.20
N LEU A 84 -9.48 27.59 1.58
CA LEU A 84 -8.83 28.88 1.82
C LEU A 84 -8.21 29.50 0.56
N PHE A 85 -7.67 28.69 -0.34
CA PHE A 85 -6.82 29.15 -1.45
C PHE A 85 -7.31 28.66 -2.82
N GLY A 86 -8.36 27.84 -2.90
CA GLY A 86 -8.93 27.33 -4.15
C GLY A 86 -8.08 26.26 -4.85
N PHE A 87 -7.05 25.70 -4.20
CA PHE A 87 -6.28 24.60 -4.74
C PHE A 87 -6.24 23.39 -3.80
N SER A 88 -6.30 22.19 -4.38
CA SER A 88 -6.09 20.93 -3.67
C SER A 88 -4.85 20.21 -4.20
N PHE A 89 -4.24 19.39 -3.37
CA PHE A 89 -3.12 18.53 -3.75
C PHE A 89 -3.43 17.06 -3.44
N ARG A 90 -2.74 16.15 -4.13
CA ARG A 90 -2.91 14.71 -3.91
C ARG A 90 -2.40 14.31 -2.53
N ALA A 91 -3.31 13.83 -1.68
CA ALA A 91 -3.01 13.40 -0.32
C ALA A 91 -2.59 11.93 -0.23
N LEU A 92 -2.76 11.13 -1.31
CA LEU A 92 -2.41 9.72 -1.39
C LEU A 92 -1.04 9.53 -2.05
N GLY A 93 -0.33 8.50 -1.63
CA GLY A 93 0.91 8.06 -2.26
C GLY A 93 2.14 8.86 -1.82
N PHE A 94 2.71 9.68 -2.69
CA PHE A 94 4.04 10.29 -2.49
C PHE A 94 4.16 11.18 -1.26
N LEU A 95 3.26 12.12 -1.03
CA LEU A 95 3.39 13.11 0.04
C LEU A 95 3.32 12.50 1.46
N PRO A 96 2.34 11.64 1.81
CA PRO A 96 2.34 11.00 3.12
C PRO A 96 3.57 10.11 3.33
N ALA A 97 3.99 9.37 2.29
CA ALA A 97 5.19 8.56 2.35
C ALA A 97 6.44 9.41 2.56
N LEU A 98 6.61 10.48 1.80
CA LEU A 98 7.72 11.42 1.93
C LEU A 98 7.80 12.02 3.36
N SER A 99 6.66 12.45 3.90
CA SER A 99 6.60 13.06 5.24
C SER A 99 7.01 12.07 6.33
N ALA A 100 6.46 10.85 6.30
CA ALA A 100 6.79 9.82 7.28
C ALA A 100 8.26 9.39 7.19
N LEU A 101 8.76 9.13 5.98
CA LEU A 101 10.15 8.70 5.76
C LEU A 101 11.15 9.79 6.13
N THR A 102 10.82 11.06 5.89
CA THR A 102 11.64 12.19 6.35
C THR A 102 11.79 12.19 7.86
N LEU A 103 10.69 12.01 8.60
CA LEU A 103 10.74 11.91 10.07
C LEU A 103 11.57 10.72 10.54
N TYR A 104 11.46 9.57 9.87
CA TYR A 104 12.31 8.40 10.20
C TYR A 104 13.80 8.65 9.93
N ALA A 105 14.14 9.39 8.87
CA ALA A 105 15.50 9.75 8.57
C ALA A 105 16.12 10.69 9.62
N MET A 106 15.30 11.53 10.25
CA MET A 106 15.78 12.59 11.13
C MET A 106 16.54 12.08 12.34
N LEU A 107 16.07 11.05 13.05
CA LEU A 107 16.67 10.67 14.33
C LEU A 107 18.13 10.18 14.21
N PRO A 108 18.47 9.23 13.32
CA PRO A 108 19.87 8.82 13.17
C PRO A 108 20.77 9.97 12.73
N ILE A 109 20.27 10.88 11.90
CA ILE A 109 21.05 12.05 11.46
C ILE A 109 21.22 13.03 12.62
N LEU A 110 20.16 13.43 13.30
CA LEU A 110 20.20 14.37 14.43
C LEU A 110 21.13 13.89 15.55
N ARG A 111 20.97 12.62 15.97
CA ARG A 111 21.84 12.04 17.01
C ARG A 111 23.32 12.11 16.64
N ASN A 112 23.65 11.73 15.40
CA ASN A 112 25.03 11.75 14.94
C ASN A 112 25.59 13.17 14.79
N VAL A 113 24.77 14.14 14.36
CA VAL A 113 25.18 15.56 14.31
C VAL A 113 25.47 16.09 15.70
N VAL A 114 24.58 15.87 16.68
CA VAL A 114 24.74 16.31 18.05
C VAL A 114 25.98 15.64 18.68
N THR A 115 26.06 14.30 18.61
CA THR A 115 27.21 13.55 19.16
C THR A 115 28.54 13.98 18.55
N ALA A 116 28.54 14.22 17.22
CA ALA A 116 29.77 14.63 16.54
C ALA A 116 30.28 16.02 16.97
N LEU A 117 29.35 16.97 17.15
CA LEU A 117 29.72 18.34 17.55
C LEU A 117 30.04 18.43 19.01
N GLU A 118 29.34 17.73 19.90
CA GLU A 118 29.62 17.68 21.34
C GLU A 118 30.91 16.91 21.66
N GLY A 119 31.26 15.93 20.80
CA GLY A 119 32.48 15.12 20.96
C GLY A 119 33.75 15.77 20.40
N LEU A 120 33.72 17.02 19.93
CA LEU A 120 34.88 17.71 19.45
C LEU A 120 35.82 18.11 20.65
N ASP A 121 37.12 17.95 20.44
CA ASP A 121 38.12 18.35 21.45
C ASP A 121 38.01 19.85 21.77
N PRO A 122 37.75 20.22 23.02
CA PRO A 122 37.68 21.62 23.44
C PRO A 122 38.95 22.41 23.11
N ALA A 123 40.15 21.77 23.08
CA ALA A 123 41.38 22.42 22.70
C ALA A 123 41.38 22.94 21.26
N VAL A 124 40.77 22.18 20.34
CA VAL A 124 40.61 22.60 18.94
C VAL A 124 39.69 23.82 18.82
N LEU A 125 38.59 23.85 19.59
CA LEU A 125 37.68 24.98 19.62
C LEU A 125 38.30 26.23 20.23
N MET A 126 39.16 26.07 21.29
CA MET A 126 39.93 27.15 21.87
C MET A 126 40.96 27.70 20.88
N ALA A 127 41.67 26.83 20.16
CA ALA A 127 42.62 27.25 19.13
C ALA A 127 41.94 28.06 18.01
N ALA A 128 40.80 27.63 17.53
CA ALA A 128 40.00 28.36 16.54
C ALA A 128 39.64 29.78 17.04
N LYS A 129 39.21 29.91 18.29
CA LYS A 129 38.93 31.21 18.91
C LYS A 129 40.21 32.05 19.08
N GLY A 130 41.34 31.42 19.46
CA GLY A 130 42.63 32.09 19.66
C GLY A 130 43.18 32.71 18.38
N VAL A 131 42.93 32.15 17.22
CA VAL A 131 43.30 32.72 15.91
C VAL A 131 42.26 33.71 15.37
N GLY A 132 41.21 34.07 16.16
CA GLY A 132 40.24 35.09 15.82
C GLY A 132 39.10 34.63 14.90
N MET A 133 38.82 33.32 14.78
CA MET A 133 37.73 32.83 13.98
C MET A 133 36.37 33.27 14.55
N THR A 134 35.50 33.76 13.70
CA THR A 134 34.09 33.99 14.04
C THR A 134 33.36 32.65 14.28
N PRO A 135 32.24 32.59 14.98
CA PRO A 135 31.47 31.36 15.21
C PRO A 135 31.08 30.66 13.91
N ARG A 136 30.79 31.39 12.84
CA ARG A 136 30.49 30.82 11.53
C ARG A 136 31.74 30.20 10.87
N GLN A 137 32.88 30.86 10.95
CA GLN A 137 34.15 30.32 10.42
C GLN A 137 34.54 29.06 11.19
N SER A 138 34.45 29.07 12.54
CA SER A 138 34.68 27.87 13.35
C SER A 138 33.78 26.73 12.90
N LEU A 139 32.48 26.97 12.76
CA LEU A 139 31.52 25.94 12.36
C LEU A 139 31.87 25.31 11.00
N PHE A 140 32.04 26.14 9.96
CA PHE A 140 32.20 25.62 8.59
C PHE A 140 33.62 25.16 8.26
N GLN A 141 34.65 25.74 8.89
CA GLN A 141 36.04 25.44 8.56
C GLN A 141 36.69 24.45 9.51
N VAL A 142 36.15 24.28 10.74
CA VAL A 142 36.73 23.41 11.75
C VAL A 142 35.71 22.34 12.23
N GLU A 143 34.59 22.76 12.79
CA GLU A 143 33.68 21.85 13.48
C GLU A 143 33.05 20.86 12.51
N LEU A 144 32.39 21.32 11.44
CA LEU A 144 31.73 20.44 10.48
C LEU A 144 32.71 19.52 9.73
N PRO A 145 33.89 19.98 9.27
CA PRO A 145 34.87 19.07 8.66
C PRO A 145 35.34 17.97 9.60
N LEU A 146 35.57 18.28 10.89
CA LEU A 146 35.96 17.28 11.88
C LEU A 146 34.81 16.35 12.28
N ALA A 147 33.59 16.86 12.33
CA ALA A 147 32.37 16.11 12.63
C ALA A 147 31.88 15.25 11.44
N ALA A 148 32.33 15.56 10.22
CA ALA A 148 31.80 14.96 8.98
C ALA A 148 31.80 13.42 8.96
N PRO A 149 32.81 12.68 9.46
CA PRO A 149 32.76 11.21 9.44
C PRO A 149 31.60 10.65 10.28
N THR A 150 31.35 11.23 11.47
CA THR A 150 30.27 10.80 12.36
C THR A 150 28.90 11.21 11.82
N ILE A 151 28.78 12.43 11.26
CA ILE A 151 27.56 12.88 10.57
C ILE A 151 27.23 11.94 9.41
N LEU A 152 28.22 11.58 8.61
CA LEU A 152 28.05 10.68 7.48
C LEU A 152 27.62 9.27 7.92
N ALA A 153 28.10 8.77 9.07
CA ALA A 153 27.63 7.51 9.65
C ALA A 153 26.12 7.57 9.95
N GLY A 154 25.63 8.71 10.47
CA GLY A 154 24.21 8.94 10.69
C GLY A 154 23.39 8.95 9.39
N ILE A 155 23.91 9.57 8.33
CA ILE A 155 23.27 9.59 6.99
C ILE A 155 23.23 8.17 6.40
N ARG A 156 24.30 7.39 6.52
CA ARG A 156 24.34 5.99 6.08
C ARG A 156 23.26 5.14 6.77
N THR A 157 23.17 5.25 8.09
CA THR A 157 22.14 4.56 8.87
C THR A 157 20.73 4.98 8.41
N ALA A 158 20.49 6.28 8.26
CA ALA A 158 19.22 6.80 7.76
C ALA A 158 18.89 6.27 6.36
N THR A 159 19.88 6.19 5.46
CA THR A 159 19.69 5.69 4.09
C THR A 159 19.19 4.24 4.08
N VAL A 160 19.85 3.35 4.81
CA VAL A 160 19.46 1.93 4.88
C VAL A 160 18.05 1.78 5.46
N TRP A 161 17.73 2.53 6.53
CA TRP A 161 16.41 2.50 7.15
C TRP A 161 15.32 3.04 6.23
N VAL A 162 15.55 4.18 5.58
CA VAL A 162 14.59 4.79 4.65
C VAL A 162 14.29 3.86 3.50
N VAL A 163 15.32 3.27 2.86
CA VAL A 163 15.12 2.30 1.77
C VAL A 163 14.31 1.11 2.25
N GLY A 164 14.62 0.53 3.41
CA GLY A 164 13.84 -0.59 3.96
C GLY A 164 12.37 -0.23 4.23
N ILE A 165 12.11 0.90 4.90
CA ILE A 165 10.75 1.35 5.26
C ILE A 165 9.96 1.80 4.03
N THR A 166 10.61 2.28 2.97
CA THR A 166 9.94 2.66 1.71
C THR A 166 9.13 1.51 1.12
N THR A 167 9.51 0.24 1.34
CA THR A 167 8.70 -0.91 0.91
C THR A 167 7.31 -0.91 1.55
N LEU A 168 7.15 -0.36 2.76
CA LEU A 168 5.87 -0.28 3.46
C LEU A 168 4.95 0.85 2.96
N SER A 169 5.38 1.64 1.98
CA SER A 169 4.57 2.73 1.41
C SER A 169 3.51 2.25 0.41
N THR A 170 3.60 1.01 -0.06
CA THR A 170 2.66 0.43 -1.03
C THR A 170 1.19 0.48 -0.55
N PRO A 171 0.83 0.08 0.70
CA PRO A 171 -0.57 0.11 1.15
C PRO A 171 -1.20 1.50 1.22
N ILE A 172 -0.41 2.58 1.18
CA ILE A 172 -0.90 3.96 1.09
C ILE A 172 -0.86 4.49 -0.36
N GLY A 173 -0.81 3.61 -1.35
CA GLY A 173 -0.88 3.94 -2.78
C GLY A 173 0.39 4.52 -3.37
N GLN A 174 1.55 4.32 -2.73
CA GLN A 174 2.85 4.71 -3.28
C GLN A 174 3.53 3.52 -3.95
N THR A 175 3.76 3.61 -5.25
CA THR A 175 4.52 2.61 -5.99
C THR A 175 5.95 2.52 -5.47
N SER A 176 6.38 1.29 -5.16
CA SER A 176 7.74 1.01 -4.66
C SER A 176 8.13 -0.44 -4.91
N LEU A 177 9.34 -0.85 -4.54
CA LEU A 177 9.73 -2.27 -4.52
C LEU A 177 8.87 -3.12 -3.56
N GLY A 178 8.12 -2.46 -2.65
CA GLY A 178 7.11 -3.09 -1.80
C GLY A 178 5.95 -3.72 -2.58
N ASN A 179 5.62 -3.23 -3.78
CA ASN A 179 4.58 -3.82 -4.61
C ASN A 179 4.86 -5.29 -4.91
N TYR A 180 6.12 -5.67 -5.18
CA TYR A 180 6.46 -7.08 -5.33
C TYR A 180 6.15 -7.90 -4.07
N ILE A 181 6.45 -7.33 -2.89
CA ILE A 181 6.30 -8.03 -1.60
C ILE A 181 4.81 -8.18 -1.29
N PHE A 182 4.04 -7.10 -1.36
CA PHE A 182 2.62 -7.10 -0.99
C PHE A 182 1.79 -7.90 -2.00
N THR A 183 1.92 -7.60 -3.30
CA THR A 183 1.24 -8.38 -4.34
C THR A 183 1.67 -9.85 -4.29
N GLY A 184 2.98 -10.13 -4.14
CA GLY A 184 3.48 -11.49 -4.04
C GLY A 184 2.96 -12.26 -2.83
N LEU A 185 2.74 -11.60 -1.69
CA LEU A 185 2.10 -12.20 -0.51
C LEU A 185 0.62 -12.50 -0.78
N GLN A 186 -0.10 -11.58 -1.40
CA GLN A 186 -1.52 -11.73 -1.68
C GLN A 186 -1.80 -12.89 -2.65
N ILE A 187 -1.05 -12.97 -3.73
CA ILE A 187 -1.20 -14.05 -4.73
C ILE A 187 -0.35 -15.30 -4.43
N GLU A 188 0.20 -15.41 -3.22
CA GLU A 188 1.12 -16.49 -2.81
C GLU A 188 2.29 -16.75 -3.81
N ASN A 189 2.75 -15.70 -4.50
CA ASN A 189 3.85 -15.78 -5.45
C ASN A 189 5.18 -15.45 -4.76
N TRP A 190 5.82 -16.45 -4.21
CA TRP A 190 7.11 -16.32 -3.50
C TRP A 190 8.24 -15.82 -4.37
N VAL A 191 8.15 -15.98 -5.70
CA VAL A 191 9.13 -15.41 -6.64
C VAL A 191 9.08 -13.88 -6.59
N PHE A 192 7.89 -13.30 -6.59
CA PHE A 192 7.71 -11.85 -6.44
C PHE A 192 8.21 -11.36 -5.08
N VAL A 193 7.82 -12.03 -3.99
CA VAL A 193 8.28 -11.67 -2.63
C VAL A 193 9.80 -11.64 -2.54
N LEU A 194 10.46 -12.73 -2.97
CA LEU A 194 11.92 -12.82 -2.95
C LEU A 194 12.57 -11.80 -3.86
N PHE A 195 12.02 -11.56 -5.06
CA PHE A 195 12.53 -10.57 -6.01
C PHE A 195 12.49 -9.16 -5.40
N GLY A 196 11.37 -8.76 -4.79
CA GLY A 196 11.23 -7.48 -4.11
C GLY A 196 12.20 -7.31 -2.93
N CYS A 197 12.33 -8.35 -2.08
CA CYS A 197 13.28 -8.35 -0.96
C CYS A 197 14.73 -8.20 -1.44
N VAL A 198 15.13 -8.97 -2.46
CA VAL A 198 16.50 -8.94 -3.01
C VAL A 198 16.77 -7.59 -3.67
N ALA A 199 15.82 -7.05 -4.45
CA ALA A 199 15.97 -5.76 -5.11
C ALA A 199 16.12 -4.61 -4.10
N ALA A 200 15.29 -4.60 -3.03
CA ALA A 200 15.37 -3.59 -1.97
C ALA A 200 16.70 -3.70 -1.19
N ALA A 201 17.13 -4.91 -0.84
CA ALA A 201 18.39 -5.14 -0.16
C ALA A 201 19.59 -4.73 -1.04
N ALA A 202 19.56 -5.06 -2.34
CA ALA A 202 20.60 -4.67 -3.28
C ALA A 202 20.69 -3.13 -3.41
N LEU A 203 19.56 -2.45 -3.51
CA LEU A 203 19.52 -0.99 -3.54
C LEU A 203 20.11 -0.38 -2.27
N ALA A 204 19.72 -0.88 -1.08
CA ALA A 204 20.25 -0.42 0.19
C ALA A 204 21.77 -0.60 0.28
N MET A 205 22.29 -1.78 -0.15
CA MET A 205 23.73 -2.05 -0.18
C MET A 205 24.47 -1.15 -1.16
N VAL A 206 23.93 -0.90 -2.35
CA VAL A 206 24.55 0.01 -3.34
C VAL A 206 24.65 1.42 -2.77
N LEU A 207 23.57 1.94 -2.19
CA LEU A 207 23.58 3.27 -1.59
C LEU A 207 24.54 3.36 -0.37
N ASP A 208 24.56 2.34 0.50
CA ASP A 208 25.50 2.30 1.63
C ASP A 208 26.96 2.28 1.16
N LEU A 209 27.26 1.50 0.11
CA LEU A 209 28.60 1.46 -0.49
C LEU A 209 29.02 2.82 -1.07
N LEU A 210 28.10 3.52 -1.74
CA LEU A 210 28.35 4.85 -2.27
C LEU A 210 28.63 5.86 -1.15
N TRP A 211 27.89 5.81 -0.06
CA TRP A 211 28.16 6.61 1.13
C TRP A 211 29.49 6.24 1.80
N ALA A 212 29.85 4.94 1.84
CA ALA A 212 31.16 4.50 2.34
C ALA A 212 32.31 5.07 1.49
N LEU A 213 32.13 5.13 0.16
CA LEU A 213 33.11 5.77 -0.75
C LEU A 213 33.23 7.28 -0.50
N VAL A 214 32.11 7.98 -0.22
CA VAL A 214 32.14 9.39 0.21
C VAL A 214 33.00 9.53 1.49
N GLY A 215 32.73 8.71 2.52
CA GLY A 215 33.48 8.72 3.77
C GLY A 215 34.98 8.46 3.59
N ALA A 216 35.33 7.43 2.81
CA ALA A 216 36.72 7.11 2.50
C ALA A 216 37.39 8.21 1.67
N GLY A 217 36.65 8.86 0.77
CA GLY A 217 37.12 9.98 -0.03
C GLY A 217 37.41 11.23 0.80
N LEU A 218 36.54 11.54 1.77
CA LEU A 218 36.74 12.64 2.72
C LEU A 218 37.94 12.37 3.64
N ALA A 219 38.02 11.19 4.23
CA ALA A 219 39.12 10.81 5.15
C ALA A 219 40.48 10.85 4.44
N ALA A 220 40.54 10.34 3.22
CA ALA A 220 41.78 10.31 2.41
C ALA A 220 42.04 11.61 1.62
N ARG A 221 41.14 12.60 1.70
CA ARG A 221 41.15 13.81 0.84
C ARG A 221 41.30 13.49 -0.65
N SER A 222 40.66 12.38 -1.08
CA SER A 222 40.82 11.81 -2.41
C SER A 222 39.71 12.29 -3.35
N ARG A 223 40.04 13.26 -4.22
CA ARG A 223 39.10 13.74 -5.24
C ARG A 223 38.56 12.65 -6.16
N PRO A 224 39.35 11.66 -6.65
CA PRO A 224 38.81 10.61 -7.51
C PRO A 224 37.77 9.72 -6.82
N ARG A 225 37.93 9.40 -5.52
CA ARG A 225 36.92 8.62 -4.75
C ARG A 225 35.64 9.40 -4.57
N LEU A 226 35.72 10.69 -4.29
CA LEU A 226 34.55 11.57 -4.19
C LEU A 226 33.85 11.71 -5.55
N GLY A 227 34.63 11.85 -6.63
CA GLY A 227 34.08 11.87 -7.99
C GLY A 227 33.36 10.58 -8.37
N LEU A 228 33.94 9.41 -8.04
CA LEU A 228 33.32 8.12 -8.29
C LEU A 228 32.02 7.94 -7.49
N ALA A 229 32.01 8.33 -6.22
CA ALA A 229 30.80 8.27 -5.39
C ALA A 229 29.69 9.21 -5.92
N ALA A 230 30.05 10.44 -6.29
CA ALA A 230 29.12 11.39 -6.89
C ALA A 230 28.55 10.86 -8.22
N LEU A 231 29.40 10.31 -9.09
CA LEU A 231 28.96 9.69 -10.34
C LEU A 231 28.01 8.52 -10.10
N GLY A 232 28.30 7.67 -9.10
CA GLY A 232 27.44 6.56 -8.72
C GLY A 232 26.07 7.02 -8.21
N LEU A 233 26.02 8.04 -7.34
CA LEU A 233 24.76 8.62 -6.85
C LEU A 233 23.95 9.22 -8.01
N VAL A 234 24.60 9.97 -8.90
CA VAL A 234 23.96 10.52 -10.10
C VAL A 234 23.45 9.42 -11.01
N ALA A 235 24.21 8.34 -11.19
CA ALA A 235 23.79 7.21 -12.01
C ALA A 235 22.55 6.50 -11.44
N VAL A 236 22.47 6.32 -10.12
CA VAL A 236 21.29 5.76 -9.46
C VAL A 236 20.06 6.67 -9.67
N ILE A 237 20.22 7.97 -9.50
CA ILE A 237 19.13 8.94 -9.70
C ILE A 237 18.73 8.99 -11.19
N ALA A 238 19.68 9.01 -12.10
CA ALA A 238 19.42 9.02 -13.54
C ALA A 238 18.69 7.74 -13.99
N ALA A 239 19.10 6.58 -13.49
CA ALA A 239 18.42 5.31 -13.76
C ALA A 239 16.98 5.30 -13.20
N ALA A 240 16.76 5.93 -12.04
CA ALA A 240 15.43 6.08 -11.45
C ALA A 240 14.51 7.01 -12.24
N LEU A 241 15.07 8.07 -12.85
CA LEU A 241 14.32 9.04 -13.66
C LEU A 241 14.12 8.59 -15.11
N ALA A 242 14.93 7.64 -15.60
CA ALA A 242 14.88 7.20 -16.99
C ALA A 242 13.47 6.71 -17.44
N PRO A 243 12.73 5.90 -16.66
CA PRO A 243 11.38 5.51 -17.03
C PRO A 243 10.43 6.70 -17.20
N SER A 244 10.52 7.70 -16.33
CA SER A 244 9.65 8.89 -16.39
C SER A 244 9.95 9.81 -17.56
N LEU A 245 11.17 9.77 -18.10
CA LEU A 245 11.57 10.55 -19.28
C LEU A 245 11.12 9.89 -20.59
N VAL A 246 11.05 8.55 -20.60
CA VAL A 246 10.61 7.77 -21.77
C VAL A 246 9.08 7.73 -21.86
N THR A 247 8.39 7.60 -20.73
CA THR A 247 6.93 7.73 -20.66
C THR A 247 6.58 9.22 -20.62
N SER A 248 6.29 9.78 -21.80
CA SER A 248 5.72 11.14 -21.92
C SER A 248 4.59 11.30 -20.90
N HIS A 249 4.67 12.34 -20.06
CA HIS A 249 3.68 12.70 -19.05
C HIS A 249 2.35 13.14 -19.71
N ARG A 250 1.66 12.23 -20.39
CA ARG A 250 0.21 12.36 -20.50
C ARG A 250 -0.33 12.05 -19.10
N HIS A 251 -1.14 12.93 -18.58
CA HIS A 251 -1.93 12.67 -17.37
C HIS A 251 -2.72 11.39 -17.64
N GLY A 252 -2.12 10.25 -17.31
CA GLY A 252 -2.70 8.93 -17.57
C GLY A 252 -3.85 8.68 -16.62
N ILE A 253 -4.81 7.91 -17.10
CA ILE A 253 -5.88 7.36 -16.27
C ILE A 253 -5.24 6.50 -15.17
N VAL A 254 -5.70 6.62 -13.95
CA VAL A 254 -5.25 5.81 -12.82
C VAL A 254 -6.36 4.89 -12.37
N ILE A 255 -6.18 3.58 -12.55
CA ILE A 255 -7.09 2.55 -12.06
C ILE A 255 -6.64 2.12 -10.67
N GLY A 256 -7.56 2.12 -9.71
CA GLY A 256 -7.32 1.61 -8.37
C GLY A 256 -7.64 0.13 -8.25
N ALA A 257 -6.88 -0.59 -7.42
CA ALA A 257 -7.18 -1.97 -7.02
C ALA A 257 -7.07 -2.12 -5.50
N LYS A 258 -8.02 -2.83 -4.89
CA LYS A 258 -7.89 -3.24 -3.49
C LYS A 258 -6.87 -4.38 -3.36
N ASN A 259 -6.53 -4.73 -2.14
CA ASN A 259 -5.45 -5.66 -1.80
C ASN A 259 -5.84 -7.15 -1.86
N PHE A 260 -6.43 -7.62 -2.96
CA PHE A 260 -6.73 -9.04 -3.20
C PHE A 260 -6.88 -9.34 -4.70
N ASP A 261 -6.70 -10.59 -5.09
CA ASP A 261 -6.46 -11.07 -6.45
C ASP A 261 -7.50 -10.64 -7.46
N GLU A 262 -8.79 -10.77 -7.11
CA GLU A 262 -9.90 -10.35 -7.96
C GLU A 262 -9.77 -8.88 -8.39
N GLN A 263 -9.36 -8.01 -7.47
CA GLN A 263 -9.22 -6.59 -7.75
C GLN A 263 -8.06 -6.31 -8.71
N TYR A 264 -6.96 -7.06 -8.60
CA TYR A 264 -5.85 -6.95 -9.55
C TYR A 264 -6.27 -7.41 -10.94
N ILE A 265 -7.02 -8.52 -11.03
CA ILE A 265 -7.57 -9.01 -12.31
C ILE A 265 -8.48 -7.96 -12.94
N LEU A 266 -9.41 -7.41 -12.16
CA LEU A 266 -10.38 -6.41 -12.65
C LEU A 266 -9.69 -5.09 -13.05
N ALA A 267 -8.68 -4.65 -12.30
CA ALA A 267 -7.90 -3.46 -12.67
C ALA A 267 -7.14 -3.64 -13.98
N LYS A 268 -6.51 -4.82 -14.18
CA LYS A 268 -5.85 -5.18 -15.44
C LYS A 268 -6.83 -5.22 -16.61
N LEU A 269 -8.01 -5.81 -16.41
CA LEU A 269 -9.08 -5.89 -17.41
C LEU A 269 -9.56 -4.48 -17.81
N MET A 270 -9.90 -3.63 -16.84
CA MET A 270 -10.27 -2.24 -17.11
C MET A 270 -9.14 -1.47 -17.80
N GLY A 271 -7.90 -1.67 -17.32
CA GLY A 271 -6.72 -1.04 -17.90
C GLY A 271 -6.49 -1.42 -19.36
N SER A 272 -6.69 -2.70 -19.73
CA SER A 272 -6.59 -3.18 -21.12
C SER A 272 -7.62 -2.49 -22.01
N ARG A 273 -8.89 -2.48 -21.63
CA ARG A 273 -9.97 -1.84 -22.37
C ARG A 273 -9.76 -0.34 -22.59
N LEU A 274 -9.24 0.35 -21.56
CA LEU A 274 -8.91 1.77 -21.68
C LEU A 274 -7.68 2.02 -22.57
N LYS A 275 -6.68 1.15 -22.53
CA LYS A 275 -5.51 1.23 -23.44
C LYS A 275 -5.93 1.02 -24.90
N GLU A 276 -6.81 0.06 -25.17
CA GLU A 276 -7.40 -0.16 -26.50
C GLU A 276 -8.19 1.06 -26.99
N ALA A 277 -8.89 1.75 -26.08
CA ALA A 277 -9.54 3.02 -26.37
C ALA A 277 -8.54 4.21 -26.51
N GLY A 278 -7.22 3.97 -26.41
CA GLY A 278 -6.17 4.96 -26.61
C GLY A 278 -5.86 5.85 -25.42
N PHE A 279 -6.21 5.45 -24.20
CA PHE A 279 -5.79 6.11 -22.97
C PHE A 279 -4.42 5.58 -22.52
N ALA A 280 -3.61 6.47 -21.92
CA ALA A 280 -2.48 6.04 -21.11
C ALA A 280 -3.00 5.62 -19.74
N VAL A 281 -2.68 4.42 -19.27
CA VAL A 281 -3.23 3.85 -18.03
C VAL A 281 -2.11 3.47 -17.08
N ASN A 282 -2.24 3.91 -15.85
CA ASN A 282 -1.44 3.50 -14.69
C ASN A 282 -2.35 2.76 -13.69
N GLU A 283 -1.78 1.94 -12.86
CA GLU A 283 -2.50 1.19 -11.83
C GLU A 283 -1.96 1.55 -10.45
N LYS A 284 -2.84 1.56 -9.45
CA LYS A 284 -2.51 1.70 -8.03
C LYS A 284 -3.13 0.54 -7.28
N ASP A 285 -2.29 -0.41 -6.95
CA ASP A 285 -2.66 -1.65 -6.28
C ASP A 285 -2.58 -1.52 -4.75
N ASP A 286 -3.06 -2.56 -4.05
CA ASP A 286 -2.95 -2.73 -2.60
C ASP A 286 -3.67 -1.68 -1.75
N LEU A 287 -4.70 -1.02 -2.29
CA LEU A 287 -5.49 -0.04 -1.57
C LEU A 287 -6.48 -0.71 -0.59
N GLY A 288 -6.51 -0.25 0.66
CA GLY A 288 -7.60 -0.61 1.57
C GLY A 288 -8.93 0.02 1.13
N SER A 289 -10.07 -0.61 1.45
CA SER A 289 -11.42 -0.19 0.98
C SER A 289 -11.72 1.28 1.21
N THR A 290 -11.48 1.80 2.41
CA THR A 290 -11.70 3.22 2.73
C THR A 290 -10.74 4.14 1.96
N ILE A 291 -9.49 3.69 1.75
CA ILE A 291 -8.47 4.45 1.03
C ILE A 291 -8.84 4.54 -0.45
N ALA A 292 -9.26 3.42 -1.06
CA ALA A 292 -9.67 3.38 -2.47
C ALA A 292 -10.84 4.34 -2.74
N PHE A 293 -11.89 4.30 -1.91
CA PHE A 293 -13.03 5.21 -2.07
C PHE A 293 -12.63 6.69 -1.92
N ARG A 294 -11.82 7.01 -0.90
CA ARG A 294 -11.31 8.38 -0.71
C ARG A 294 -10.42 8.84 -1.85
N ALA A 295 -9.58 7.94 -2.39
CA ALA A 295 -8.75 8.23 -3.55
C ALA A 295 -9.59 8.55 -4.80
N LEU A 296 -10.71 7.83 -4.99
CA LEU A 296 -11.64 8.12 -6.08
C LEU A 296 -12.31 9.49 -5.91
N THR A 297 -12.79 9.80 -4.70
CA THR A 297 -13.43 11.11 -4.41
C THR A 297 -12.47 12.28 -4.55
N ALA A 298 -11.18 12.08 -4.19
CA ALA A 298 -10.13 13.09 -4.32
C ALA A 298 -9.59 13.22 -5.75
N GLY A 299 -9.93 12.27 -6.65
CA GLY A 299 -9.38 12.19 -8.00
C GLY A 299 -7.93 11.69 -8.06
N ASP A 300 -7.46 10.97 -7.04
CA ASP A 300 -6.15 10.30 -7.03
C ASP A 300 -6.16 9.00 -7.83
N ILE A 301 -7.34 8.39 -7.99
CA ILE A 301 -7.65 7.34 -8.96
C ILE A 301 -8.88 7.77 -9.77
N ASP A 302 -9.02 7.25 -10.98
CA ASP A 302 -10.07 7.63 -11.93
C ASP A 302 -11.21 6.60 -12.00
N ALA A 303 -10.91 5.33 -11.76
CA ALA A 303 -11.90 4.26 -11.65
C ALA A 303 -11.38 3.10 -10.80
N TYR A 304 -12.30 2.35 -10.20
CA TYR A 304 -12.04 1.06 -9.56
C TYR A 304 -13.34 0.29 -9.38
N VAL A 305 -13.25 -0.97 -8.97
CA VAL A 305 -14.41 -1.78 -8.60
C VAL A 305 -14.57 -1.80 -7.08
N ASP A 306 -15.78 -1.52 -6.58
CA ASP A 306 -16.12 -1.72 -5.18
C ASP A 306 -17.40 -2.56 -5.04
N TYR A 307 -17.68 -3.00 -3.83
CA TYR A 307 -18.81 -3.88 -3.57
C TYR A 307 -19.91 -3.13 -2.82
N SER A 308 -21.16 -3.38 -3.23
CA SER A 308 -22.33 -2.67 -2.69
C SER A 308 -22.42 -2.75 -1.15
N GLY A 309 -22.18 -3.93 -0.56
CA GLY A 309 -22.18 -4.10 0.90
C GLY A 309 -21.05 -3.34 1.61
N THR A 310 -19.86 -3.26 1.01
CA THR A 310 -18.76 -2.45 1.54
C THR A 310 -19.10 -0.97 1.53
N LEU A 311 -19.62 -0.48 0.40
CA LEU A 311 -20.03 0.92 0.27
C LEU A 311 -21.13 1.28 1.28
N TRP A 312 -22.12 0.39 1.45
CA TRP A 312 -23.23 0.59 2.36
C TRP A 312 -22.80 0.61 3.84
N GLY A 313 -22.11 -0.45 4.27
CA GLY A 313 -21.75 -0.63 5.68
C GLY A 313 -20.54 0.17 6.13
N SER A 314 -19.46 0.19 5.32
CA SER A 314 -18.18 0.75 5.73
C SER A 314 -17.97 2.21 5.29
N ILE A 315 -18.59 2.65 4.20
CA ILE A 315 -18.40 4.00 3.68
C ILE A 315 -19.58 4.90 4.04
N LEU A 316 -20.82 4.46 3.76
CA LEU A 316 -22.03 5.21 4.05
C LEU A 316 -22.48 5.07 5.52
N HIS A 317 -21.93 4.08 6.24
CA HIS A 317 -22.24 3.77 7.65
C HIS A 317 -23.73 3.58 7.91
N ARG A 318 -24.45 2.99 6.95
CA ARG A 318 -25.86 2.67 7.11
C ARG A 318 -26.05 1.38 7.92
N ALA A 319 -27.00 1.41 8.84
CA ALA A 319 -27.51 0.23 9.51
C ALA A 319 -28.73 -0.34 8.73
N GLY A 320 -28.92 -1.66 8.80
CA GLY A 320 -30.00 -2.34 8.09
C GLY A 320 -29.57 -2.78 6.70
N MET A 321 -30.35 -3.66 6.12
CA MET A 321 -30.09 -4.30 4.83
C MET A 321 -31.31 -4.13 3.93
N PRO A 322 -31.34 -3.06 3.12
CA PRO A 322 -32.37 -2.94 2.10
C PRO A 322 -32.14 -4.01 1.02
N GLY A 323 -33.16 -4.35 0.29
CA GLY A 323 -33.02 -5.24 -0.87
C GLY A 323 -32.00 -4.70 -1.86
N ARG A 324 -31.42 -5.60 -2.68
CA ARG A 324 -30.32 -5.33 -3.64
C ARG A 324 -30.57 -4.10 -4.50
N GLU A 325 -31.73 -3.99 -5.11
CA GLU A 325 -32.09 -2.89 -6.02
C GLU A 325 -32.19 -1.54 -5.29
N ALA A 326 -32.82 -1.53 -4.11
CA ALA A 326 -32.93 -0.33 -3.29
C ALA A 326 -31.54 0.16 -2.82
N MET A 327 -30.66 -0.77 -2.42
CA MET A 327 -29.28 -0.45 -2.02
C MET A 327 -28.50 0.18 -3.17
N GLN A 328 -28.53 -0.42 -4.35
CA GLN A 328 -27.81 0.08 -5.53
C GLN A 328 -28.33 1.46 -5.96
N THR A 329 -29.63 1.68 -5.90
CA THR A 329 -30.26 2.95 -6.25
C THR A 329 -29.82 4.06 -5.28
N GLU A 330 -29.90 3.82 -3.97
CA GLU A 330 -29.47 4.81 -2.95
C GLU A 330 -27.97 5.09 -3.04
N LEU A 331 -27.13 4.06 -3.19
CA LEU A 331 -25.68 4.22 -3.35
C LEU A 331 -25.33 5.06 -4.57
N THR A 332 -25.96 4.77 -5.72
CA THR A 332 -25.69 5.48 -6.97
C THR A 332 -26.07 6.96 -6.86
N ALA A 333 -27.24 7.27 -6.33
CA ALA A 333 -27.67 8.63 -6.10
C ALA A 333 -26.75 9.36 -5.12
N TRP A 334 -26.45 8.74 -3.97
CA TRP A 334 -25.56 9.34 -2.94
C TRP A 334 -24.16 9.62 -3.46
N MET A 335 -23.56 8.69 -4.20
CA MET A 335 -22.21 8.87 -4.78
C MET A 335 -22.21 10.00 -5.83
N ARG A 336 -23.24 10.06 -6.66
CA ARG A 336 -23.36 11.11 -7.69
C ARG A 336 -23.57 12.49 -7.08
N ASP A 337 -24.52 12.62 -6.15
CA ASP A 337 -24.92 13.90 -5.57
C ASP A 337 -23.83 14.48 -4.67
N ARG A 338 -23.14 13.62 -3.89
CA ARG A 338 -22.18 14.11 -2.92
C ARG A 338 -20.77 14.25 -3.45
N TYR A 339 -20.37 13.41 -4.39
CA TYR A 339 -18.97 13.32 -4.86
C TYR A 339 -18.82 13.43 -6.38
N GLY A 340 -19.89 13.49 -7.14
CA GLY A 340 -19.83 13.48 -8.60
C GLY A 340 -19.36 12.15 -9.20
N ILE A 341 -19.35 11.06 -8.42
CA ILE A 341 -18.93 9.74 -8.87
C ILE A 341 -20.05 9.10 -9.72
N ALA A 342 -19.70 8.50 -10.85
CA ALA A 342 -20.61 7.70 -11.63
C ALA A 342 -20.45 6.21 -11.29
N SER A 343 -21.56 5.54 -10.94
CA SER A 343 -21.63 4.09 -10.94
C SER A 343 -22.14 3.62 -12.30
N LEU A 344 -21.33 2.86 -13.02
CA LEU A 344 -21.77 2.29 -14.31
C LEU A 344 -22.74 1.12 -14.13
N GLY A 345 -22.76 0.51 -12.94
CA GLY A 345 -23.58 -0.65 -12.61
C GLY A 345 -22.74 -1.85 -12.14
N SER A 346 -23.44 -2.98 -11.93
CA SER A 346 -22.81 -4.24 -11.56
C SER A 346 -22.10 -4.88 -12.74
N LEU A 347 -20.93 -5.45 -12.49
CA LEU A 347 -20.19 -6.26 -13.47
C LEU A 347 -20.90 -7.58 -13.83
N GLY A 348 -21.88 -8.02 -13.00
CA GLY A 348 -22.67 -9.23 -13.25
C GLY A 348 -22.43 -10.36 -12.23
N PHE A 349 -21.61 -10.09 -11.20
CA PHE A 349 -21.36 -11.01 -10.09
C PHE A 349 -21.35 -10.26 -8.75
N GLU A 350 -21.40 -11.01 -7.68
CA GLU A 350 -21.18 -10.51 -6.33
C GLU A 350 -20.03 -11.23 -5.65
N ASN A 351 -19.28 -10.51 -4.82
CA ASN A 351 -18.24 -11.07 -3.99
C ASN A 351 -18.66 -10.93 -2.51
N ALA A 352 -19.62 -11.80 -2.13
CA ALA A 352 -20.21 -11.79 -0.79
C ALA A 352 -19.29 -12.47 0.21
N TYR A 353 -19.27 -11.97 1.46
CA TYR A 353 -18.77 -12.75 2.58
C TYR A 353 -19.61 -14.01 2.74
N ILE A 354 -18.93 -15.13 2.91
CA ILE A 354 -19.53 -16.42 3.21
C ILE A 354 -18.76 -17.05 4.38
N PHE A 355 -19.36 -18.07 4.97
CA PHE A 355 -18.68 -18.95 5.92
C PHE A 355 -18.61 -20.34 5.34
N ALA A 356 -17.44 -20.95 5.38
CA ALA A 356 -17.19 -22.26 4.81
C ALA A 356 -16.45 -23.16 5.79
N MET A 357 -16.66 -24.46 5.68
CA MET A 357 -15.94 -25.47 6.44
C MET A 357 -15.66 -26.71 5.59
N ARG A 358 -14.82 -27.59 6.06
CA ARG A 358 -14.52 -28.83 5.34
C ARG A 358 -15.78 -29.70 5.20
N ALA A 359 -16.01 -30.25 4.02
CA ALA A 359 -17.19 -31.06 3.72
C ALA A 359 -17.30 -32.31 4.60
N ASP A 360 -16.17 -32.99 4.88
CA ASP A 360 -16.13 -34.16 5.77
C ASP A 360 -16.51 -33.78 7.22
N ARG A 361 -16.03 -32.63 7.71
CA ARG A 361 -16.34 -32.13 9.05
C ARG A 361 -17.80 -31.67 9.16
N ALA A 362 -18.30 -30.93 8.15
CA ALA A 362 -19.70 -30.51 8.08
C ALA A 362 -20.65 -31.71 8.14
N LYS A 363 -20.37 -32.74 7.34
CA LYS A 363 -21.15 -33.98 7.33
C LYS A 363 -21.11 -34.72 8.66
N ALA A 364 -19.93 -34.80 9.29
CA ALA A 364 -19.76 -35.48 10.58
C ALA A 364 -20.54 -34.81 11.71
N LEU A 365 -20.66 -33.47 11.68
CA LEU A 365 -21.36 -32.67 12.70
C LEU A 365 -22.82 -32.35 12.32
N GLY A 366 -23.27 -32.73 11.11
CA GLY A 366 -24.61 -32.40 10.61
C GLY A 366 -24.84 -30.91 10.36
N ILE A 367 -23.76 -30.16 10.03
CA ILE A 367 -23.79 -28.71 9.81
C ILE A 367 -23.98 -28.44 8.32
N SER A 368 -24.98 -27.66 7.96
CA SER A 368 -25.27 -27.21 6.58
C SER A 368 -25.50 -25.70 6.47
N SER A 369 -25.74 -25.05 7.61
CA SER A 369 -26.07 -23.63 7.67
C SER A 369 -25.39 -22.95 8.87
N LEU A 370 -25.37 -21.61 8.86
CA LEU A 370 -24.93 -20.81 10.03
C LEU A 370 -25.80 -21.05 11.27
N ALA A 371 -27.06 -21.44 11.08
CA ALA A 371 -27.96 -21.74 12.19
C ALA A 371 -27.50 -22.98 12.98
N ASP A 372 -26.95 -23.98 12.28
CA ASP A 372 -26.52 -25.24 12.90
C ASP A 372 -25.27 -25.04 13.78
N LEU A 373 -24.47 -24.01 13.52
CA LEU A 373 -23.25 -23.70 14.30
C LEU A 373 -23.56 -23.45 15.78
N SER A 374 -24.73 -22.88 16.10
CA SER A 374 -25.11 -22.57 17.50
C SER A 374 -25.12 -23.79 18.41
N ALA A 375 -25.27 -24.98 17.86
CA ALA A 375 -25.22 -26.25 18.59
C ALA A 375 -23.78 -26.72 18.90
N HIS A 376 -22.76 -26.07 18.32
CA HIS A 376 -21.36 -26.46 18.38
C HIS A 376 -20.43 -25.32 18.86
N PRO A 377 -20.60 -24.80 20.08
CA PRO A 377 -19.86 -23.63 20.59
C PRO A 377 -18.36 -23.90 20.79
N GLU A 378 -17.92 -25.15 20.71
CA GLU A 378 -16.51 -25.55 20.78
C GLU A 378 -15.73 -25.20 19.52
N LEU A 379 -16.41 -24.99 18.38
CA LEU A 379 -15.77 -24.72 17.09
C LEU A 379 -15.08 -23.35 17.06
N THR A 380 -14.00 -23.28 16.32
CA THR A 380 -13.22 -22.05 16.12
C THR A 380 -13.55 -21.44 14.76
N ILE A 381 -13.91 -20.16 14.76
CA ILE A 381 -14.17 -19.39 13.54
C ILE A 381 -12.91 -18.59 13.18
N GLY A 382 -12.34 -18.88 12.02
CA GLY A 382 -11.28 -18.11 11.40
C GLY A 382 -11.84 -17.00 10.52
N GLY A 383 -11.20 -15.83 10.53
CA GLY A 383 -11.60 -14.72 9.68
C GLY A 383 -10.39 -13.85 9.29
N ASP A 384 -10.56 -13.02 8.28
CA ASP A 384 -9.59 -11.99 7.96
C ASP A 384 -9.51 -10.91 9.06
N PHE A 385 -8.59 -9.95 8.91
CA PHE A 385 -8.44 -8.89 9.92
C PHE A 385 -9.62 -7.92 9.96
N GLU A 386 -10.44 -7.86 8.92
CA GLU A 386 -11.57 -6.93 8.81
C GLU A 386 -12.87 -7.53 9.34
N ILE A 387 -13.19 -8.81 9.01
CA ILE A 387 -14.52 -9.39 9.21
C ILE A 387 -15.05 -9.22 10.64
N PHE A 388 -14.23 -9.48 11.66
CA PHE A 388 -14.69 -9.43 13.05
C PHE A 388 -14.94 -8.01 13.59
N SER A 389 -14.44 -6.98 12.91
CA SER A 389 -14.70 -5.58 13.21
C SER A 389 -15.90 -5.02 12.45
N ARG A 390 -16.31 -5.68 11.38
CA ARG A 390 -17.35 -5.23 10.45
C ARG A 390 -18.77 -5.39 10.99
N PRO A 391 -19.72 -4.57 10.50
CA PRO A 391 -21.14 -4.73 10.80
C PRO A 391 -21.69 -6.12 10.45
N GLU A 392 -21.18 -6.73 9.38
CA GLU A 392 -21.57 -8.04 8.86
C GLU A 392 -21.36 -9.14 9.90
N TRP A 393 -20.21 -9.19 10.55
CA TRP A 393 -19.97 -10.14 11.63
C TRP A 393 -20.94 -9.92 12.79
N ARG A 394 -21.17 -8.67 13.17
CA ARG A 394 -22.11 -8.35 14.26
C ARG A 394 -23.53 -8.83 13.94
N ALA A 395 -23.96 -8.66 12.68
CA ALA A 395 -25.27 -9.12 12.21
C ALA A 395 -25.35 -10.64 12.23
N VAL A 396 -24.36 -11.35 11.68
CA VAL A 396 -24.28 -12.82 11.71
C VAL A 396 -24.21 -13.34 13.14
N ALA A 397 -23.35 -12.78 13.98
CA ALA A 397 -23.17 -13.21 15.36
C ALA A 397 -24.47 -13.01 16.18
N ALA A 398 -25.20 -11.91 15.97
CA ALA A 398 -26.48 -11.65 16.61
C ALA A 398 -27.59 -12.57 16.07
N ALA A 399 -27.68 -12.76 14.75
CA ALA A 399 -28.70 -13.57 14.11
C ALA A 399 -28.60 -15.05 14.49
N TYR A 400 -27.39 -15.58 14.62
CA TYR A 400 -27.13 -17.00 14.84
C TYR A 400 -26.53 -17.35 16.20
N GLY A 401 -26.40 -16.39 17.12
CA GLY A 401 -25.88 -16.64 18.47
C GLY A 401 -24.37 -16.97 18.51
N LEU A 402 -23.56 -16.48 17.58
CA LEU A 402 -22.15 -16.84 17.44
C LEU A 402 -21.19 -15.93 18.21
N ALA A 403 -21.69 -14.98 19.01
CA ALA A 403 -20.85 -13.99 19.70
C ALA A 403 -19.82 -14.60 20.66
N GLY A 404 -20.13 -15.75 21.28
CA GLY A 404 -19.30 -16.47 22.24
C GLY A 404 -18.27 -17.42 21.62
N PHE A 405 -18.25 -17.58 20.31
CA PHE A 405 -17.34 -18.51 19.64
C PHE A 405 -15.88 -18.07 19.75
N LYS A 406 -14.96 -19.04 19.76
CA LYS A 406 -13.54 -18.77 19.61
C LYS A 406 -13.27 -18.20 18.22
N ARG A 407 -12.54 -17.08 18.16
CA ARG A 407 -12.20 -16.39 16.90
C ARG A 407 -10.71 -16.31 16.73
N ARG A 408 -10.24 -16.57 15.52
CA ARG A 408 -8.84 -16.40 15.12
C ARG A 408 -8.76 -15.55 13.85
N GLN A 409 -7.79 -14.66 13.79
CA GLN A 409 -7.56 -13.80 12.63
C GLN A 409 -6.37 -14.30 11.84
N TYR A 410 -6.52 -14.30 10.52
CA TYR A 410 -5.51 -14.71 9.56
C TYR A 410 -5.45 -13.68 8.43
N GLN A 411 -4.33 -13.62 7.72
CA GLN A 411 -4.34 -13.02 6.39
C GLN A 411 -5.23 -13.86 5.47
N PRO A 412 -5.90 -13.24 4.47
CA PRO A 412 -6.84 -13.94 3.59
C PRO A 412 -6.31 -15.26 3.01
N ASP A 413 -5.05 -15.25 2.53
CA ASP A 413 -4.42 -16.42 1.93
C ASP A 413 -4.14 -17.58 2.89
N PHE A 414 -4.04 -17.29 4.18
CA PHE A 414 -3.83 -18.32 5.21
C PHE A 414 -5.12 -18.91 5.77
N LEU A 415 -6.29 -18.33 5.46
CA LEU A 415 -7.58 -18.84 5.92
C LEU A 415 -7.85 -20.27 5.45
N PHE A 416 -7.59 -20.54 4.18
CA PHE A 416 -7.76 -21.89 3.62
C PHE A 416 -6.81 -22.91 4.24
N ARG A 417 -5.59 -22.53 4.51
CA ARG A 417 -4.62 -23.40 5.21
C ARG A 417 -5.08 -23.67 6.64
N ALA A 418 -5.63 -22.67 7.34
CA ALA A 418 -6.10 -22.82 8.69
C ALA A 418 -7.27 -23.80 8.80
N VAL A 419 -8.24 -23.78 7.86
CA VAL A 419 -9.33 -24.75 7.86
C VAL A 419 -8.86 -26.16 7.45
N MET A 420 -7.88 -26.25 6.55
CA MET A 420 -7.33 -27.54 6.13
C MET A 420 -6.45 -28.19 7.22
N SER A 421 -5.69 -27.41 7.99
CA SER A 421 -4.90 -27.91 9.14
C SER A 421 -5.74 -28.20 10.39
N GLY A 422 -6.97 -27.68 10.47
CA GLY A 422 -7.82 -27.76 11.67
C GLY A 422 -7.51 -26.69 12.72
N ASP A 423 -6.73 -25.67 12.40
CA ASP A 423 -6.51 -24.50 13.28
C ASP A 423 -7.77 -23.62 13.39
N ALA A 424 -8.65 -23.69 12.38
CA ALA A 424 -10.01 -23.20 12.39
C ALA A 424 -10.97 -24.27 11.86
N ASP A 425 -12.17 -24.36 12.40
CA ASP A 425 -13.20 -25.31 11.96
C ASP A 425 -14.06 -24.69 10.85
N VAL A 426 -14.36 -23.41 10.97
CA VAL A 426 -15.12 -22.59 10.02
C VAL A 426 -14.27 -21.39 9.65
N VAL A 427 -14.28 -20.99 8.40
CA VAL A 427 -13.58 -19.78 7.95
C VAL A 427 -14.51 -18.84 7.20
N SER A 428 -14.32 -17.52 7.39
CA SER A 428 -14.87 -16.54 6.47
C SER A 428 -14.12 -16.62 5.15
N ALA A 429 -14.84 -16.54 4.05
CA ALA A 429 -14.28 -16.55 2.70
C ALA A 429 -15.15 -15.65 1.81
N PHE A 430 -14.76 -15.53 0.57
CA PHE A 430 -15.51 -14.79 -0.43
C PHE A 430 -16.17 -15.74 -1.45
N SER A 431 -17.38 -15.42 -1.87
CA SER A 431 -18.14 -16.27 -2.80
C SER A 431 -17.46 -16.49 -4.16
N THR A 432 -16.58 -15.56 -4.56
CA THR A 432 -15.81 -15.64 -5.82
C THR A 432 -14.52 -16.45 -5.71
N ASP A 433 -14.16 -16.94 -4.50
CA ASP A 433 -12.92 -17.68 -4.31
C ASP A 433 -12.97 -19.08 -4.92
N GLY A 434 -12.19 -19.30 -5.97
CA GLY A 434 -12.13 -20.58 -6.67
C GLY A 434 -11.55 -21.73 -5.83
N ARG A 435 -10.82 -21.43 -4.76
CA ARG A 435 -10.24 -22.41 -3.84
C ARG A 435 -11.27 -23.17 -3.01
N LEU A 436 -12.49 -22.62 -2.86
CA LEU A 436 -13.59 -23.29 -2.14
C LEU A 436 -13.86 -24.69 -2.68
N ALA A 437 -14.07 -24.79 -3.99
CA ALA A 437 -14.29 -26.07 -4.65
C ALA A 437 -13.05 -26.97 -4.62
N ARG A 438 -11.87 -26.39 -4.80
CA ARG A 438 -10.59 -27.12 -4.83
C ARG A 438 -10.28 -27.79 -3.50
N TYR A 439 -10.50 -27.13 -2.37
CA TYR A 439 -10.25 -27.68 -1.03
C TYR A 439 -11.42 -28.49 -0.48
N GLY A 440 -12.48 -28.72 -1.29
CA GLY A 440 -13.65 -29.45 -0.86
C GLY A 440 -14.37 -28.81 0.32
N LEU A 441 -14.42 -27.48 0.34
CA LEU A 441 -15.14 -26.73 1.36
C LEU A 441 -16.60 -26.59 0.96
N VAL A 442 -17.49 -26.67 1.94
CA VAL A 442 -18.91 -26.39 1.78
C VAL A 442 -19.21 -25.01 2.36
N ILE A 443 -19.98 -24.22 1.60
CA ILE A 443 -20.51 -22.94 2.03
C ILE A 443 -21.69 -23.21 2.95
N LEU A 444 -21.69 -22.60 4.13
CA LEU A 444 -22.79 -22.66 5.08
C LEU A 444 -23.90 -21.69 4.65
N ALA A 445 -25.12 -22.20 4.51
CA ALA A 445 -26.27 -21.38 4.14
C ALA A 445 -26.56 -20.30 5.20
N ASP A 446 -27.01 -19.14 4.74
CA ASP A 446 -27.47 -18.01 5.58
C ASP A 446 -29.00 -17.86 5.48
N PRO A 447 -29.81 -18.73 6.15
CA PRO A 447 -31.26 -18.72 6.01
C PRO A 447 -31.94 -17.49 6.63
N LYS A 448 -31.22 -16.68 7.40
CA LYS A 448 -31.74 -15.42 7.97
C LYS A 448 -31.30 -14.20 7.17
N GLU A 449 -30.58 -14.38 6.06
CA GLU A 449 -30.07 -13.32 5.20
C GLU A 449 -29.35 -12.23 6.01
N ALA A 450 -28.49 -12.66 6.95
CA ALA A 450 -27.77 -11.77 7.83
C ALA A 450 -26.60 -11.03 7.15
N LEU A 451 -26.17 -11.52 5.99
CA LEU A 451 -25.14 -10.90 5.17
C LEU A 451 -25.78 -10.05 4.06
N PRO A 452 -25.29 -8.83 3.81
CA PRO A 452 -25.78 -7.97 2.74
C PRO A 452 -25.34 -8.46 1.35
N PRO A 453 -26.02 -8.04 0.28
CA PRO A 453 -25.54 -8.27 -1.07
C PRO A 453 -24.23 -7.51 -1.34
N TYR A 454 -23.33 -8.11 -2.11
CA TYR A 454 -22.02 -7.58 -2.44
C TYR A 454 -21.79 -7.52 -3.96
N ASP A 455 -22.70 -6.87 -4.69
CA ASP A 455 -22.53 -6.68 -6.13
C ASP A 455 -21.24 -5.91 -6.43
N ALA A 456 -20.46 -6.40 -7.38
CA ALA A 456 -19.26 -5.73 -7.87
C ALA A 456 -19.66 -4.54 -8.75
N LEU A 457 -19.52 -3.32 -8.23
CA LEU A 457 -19.92 -2.08 -8.90
C LEU A 457 -18.70 -1.40 -9.51
N LEU A 458 -18.77 -1.06 -10.79
CA LEU A 458 -17.73 -0.27 -11.46
C LEU A 458 -17.97 1.21 -11.19
N LEU A 459 -17.04 1.83 -10.47
CA LEU A 459 -17.11 3.23 -10.07
C LEU A 459 -16.13 4.08 -10.88
N VAL A 460 -16.59 5.24 -11.33
CA VAL A 460 -15.80 6.21 -12.09
C VAL A 460 -15.79 7.55 -11.35
N GLY A 461 -14.60 8.08 -11.15
CA GLY A 461 -14.37 9.33 -10.44
C GLY A 461 -14.90 10.57 -11.17
N PRO A 462 -15.05 11.70 -10.46
CA PRO A 462 -15.73 12.89 -10.99
C PRO A 462 -15.09 13.47 -12.25
N ARG A 463 -13.78 13.27 -12.46
CA ARG A 463 -13.08 13.75 -13.68
C ARG A 463 -13.55 13.10 -14.97
N HIS A 464 -13.98 11.83 -14.90
CA HIS A 464 -14.40 11.02 -16.07
C HIS A 464 -15.84 10.57 -15.99
N ALA A 465 -16.60 11.01 -14.99
CA ALA A 465 -18.00 10.61 -14.77
C ALA A 465 -18.94 10.93 -15.95
N ASP A 466 -18.58 11.93 -16.77
CA ASP A 466 -19.33 12.35 -17.96
C ASP A 466 -18.50 12.20 -19.27
N ASP A 467 -17.30 11.58 -19.20
CA ASP A 467 -16.46 11.32 -20.37
C ASP A 467 -16.99 10.12 -21.17
N ARG A 468 -17.69 10.42 -22.25
CA ARG A 468 -18.33 9.38 -23.12
C ARG A 468 -17.32 8.35 -23.63
N ARG A 469 -16.11 8.77 -24.00
CA ARG A 469 -15.09 7.85 -24.52
C ARG A 469 -14.59 6.91 -23.44
N PHE A 470 -14.35 7.42 -22.24
CA PHE A 470 -13.96 6.64 -21.08
C PHE A 470 -15.06 5.64 -20.69
N LEU A 471 -16.29 6.13 -20.53
CA LEU A 471 -17.44 5.29 -20.14
C LEU A 471 -17.75 4.21 -21.16
N SER A 472 -17.68 4.52 -22.48
CA SER A 472 -17.95 3.52 -23.52
C SER A 472 -16.92 2.41 -23.59
N ALA A 473 -15.66 2.65 -23.20
CA ALA A 473 -14.63 1.63 -23.12
C ALA A 473 -14.89 0.60 -22.02
N LEU A 474 -15.52 1.03 -20.91
CA LEU A 474 -15.78 0.17 -19.75
C LEU A 474 -17.20 -0.43 -19.74
N LYS A 475 -18.14 0.16 -20.47
CA LYS A 475 -19.54 -0.28 -20.52
C LYS A 475 -19.72 -1.76 -20.88
N PRO A 476 -18.94 -2.38 -21.79
CA PRO A 476 -19.08 -3.81 -22.12
C PRO A 476 -18.82 -4.75 -20.93
N LEU A 477 -18.18 -4.27 -19.85
CA LEU A 477 -17.93 -5.06 -18.66
C LEU A 477 -19.19 -5.22 -17.78
N ILE A 478 -20.17 -4.31 -17.94
CA ILE A 478 -21.37 -4.28 -17.10
C ILE A 478 -22.31 -5.45 -17.45
N GLY A 479 -22.59 -6.29 -16.44
CA GLY A 479 -23.39 -7.50 -16.59
C GLY A 479 -22.68 -8.64 -17.34
N GLY A 480 -21.44 -8.43 -17.81
CA GLY A 480 -20.71 -9.39 -18.65
C GLY A 480 -19.97 -10.48 -17.88
N ILE A 481 -19.67 -10.29 -16.61
CA ILE A 481 -18.86 -11.22 -15.83
C ILE A 481 -19.77 -12.08 -14.94
N SER A 482 -19.94 -13.36 -15.27
CA SER A 482 -20.65 -14.26 -14.36
C SER A 482 -19.80 -14.66 -13.15
N LEU A 483 -20.46 -15.07 -12.05
CA LEU A 483 -19.77 -15.59 -10.85
C LEU A 483 -18.79 -16.73 -11.22
N THR A 484 -19.21 -17.65 -12.10
CA THR A 484 -18.35 -18.77 -12.52
C THR A 484 -17.12 -18.31 -13.28
N LEU A 485 -17.24 -17.31 -14.17
CA LEU A 485 -16.08 -16.75 -14.87
C LEU A 485 -15.10 -16.09 -13.89
N MET A 486 -15.63 -15.34 -12.91
CA MET A 486 -14.78 -14.71 -11.92
C MET A 486 -14.07 -15.72 -11.00
N GLN A 487 -14.79 -16.78 -10.56
CA GLN A 487 -14.18 -17.87 -9.81
C GLN A 487 -13.07 -18.56 -10.59
N GLN A 488 -13.23 -18.78 -11.89
CA GLN A 488 -12.19 -19.37 -12.74
C GLN A 488 -10.99 -18.45 -12.89
N ALA A 489 -11.22 -17.15 -13.11
CA ALA A 489 -10.14 -16.17 -13.19
C ALA A 489 -9.35 -16.07 -11.87
N ASN A 490 -10.04 -16.04 -10.72
CA ASN A 490 -9.41 -16.06 -9.40
C ASN A 490 -8.60 -17.33 -9.19
N LEU A 491 -9.15 -18.51 -9.55
CA LEU A 491 -8.46 -19.77 -9.42
C LEU A 491 -7.16 -19.85 -10.25
N MET A 492 -7.10 -19.18 -11.40
CA MET A 492 -5.86 -19.11 -12.20
C MET A 492 -4.72 -18.46 -11.42
N VAL A 493 -5.02 -17.47 -10.58
CA VAL A 493 -4.05 -16.76 -9.74
C VAL A 493 -3.79 -17.51 -8.44
N ASP A 494 -4.84 -18.11 -7.83
CA ASP A 494 -4.77 -18.69 -6.48
C ASP A 494 -4.37 -20.16 -6.43
N ARG A 495 -4.30 -20.87 -7.55
CA ARG A 495 -3.95 -22.30 -7.56
C ARG A 495 -2.51 -22.55 -7.11
N ASP A 496 -2.24 -23.67 -6.42
CA ASP A 496 -0.91 -23.97 -5.86
C ASP A 496 0.16 -24.27 -6.91
N GLN A 497 -0.24 -24.78 -8.08
CA GLN A 497 0.65 -25.13 -9.19
C GLN A 497 0.21 -24.40 -10.46
N ASP A 498 1.17 -24.09 -11.32
CA ASP A 498 0.94 -23.39 -12.60
C ASP A 498 0.14 -22.09 -12.43
N LYS A 499 0.47 -21.33 -11.37
CA LYS A 499 -0.12 -20.00 -11.13
C LYS A 499 0.07 -19.09 -12.33
N GLU A 500 -1.01 -18.44 -12.71
CA GLU A 500 -1.00 -17.37 -13.70
C GLU A 500 -0.86 -16.00 -13.03
N THR A 501 -0.48 -15.01 -13.82
CA THR A 501 -0.45 -13.63 -13.33
C THR A 501 -1.86 -13.01 -13.39
N PRO A 502 -2.17 -12.00 -12.59
CA PRO A 502 -3.42 -11.26 -12.71
C PRO A 502 -3.67 -10.70 -14.12
N ALA A 503 -2.60 -10.34 -14.84
CA ALA A 503 -2.68 -9.88 -16.22
C ALA A 503 -3.09 -11.01 -17.18
N ALA A 504 -2.57 -12.23 -17.00
CA ALA A 504 -2.96 -13.39 -17.79
C ALA A 504 -4.42 -13.80 -17.51
N ALA A 505 -4.83 -13.80 -16.24
CA ALA A 505 -6.20 -14.07 -15.84
C ALA A 505 -7.17 -13.00 -16.38
N ALA A 506 -6.80 -11.73 -16.39
CA ALA A 506 -7.58 -10.65 -16.98
C ALA A 506 -7.73 -10.81 -18.50
N ALA A 507 -6.67 -11.18 -19.21
CA ALA A 507 -6.72 -11.44 -20.64
C ALA A 507 -7.59 -12.67 -20.98
N TRP A 508 -7.50 -13.71 -20.14
CA TRP A 508 -8.38 -14.87 -20.26
C TRP A 508 -9.84 -14.50 -20.03
N LEU A 509 -10.13 -13.73 -18.98
CA LEU A 509 -11.48 -13.27 -18.65
C LEU A 509 -12.06 -12.44 -19.80
N ASP A 510 -11.27 -11.52 -20.37
CA ASP A 510 -11.66 -10.67 -21.49
C ASP A 510 -12.08 -11.46 -22.74
N GLN A 511 -11.38 -12.56 -23.04
CA GLN A 511 -11.70 -13.46 -24.16
C GLN A 511 -12.99 -14.28 -23.95
N HIS A 512 -13.44 -14.42 -22.70
CA HIS A 512 -14.63 -15.23 -22.36
C HIS A 512 -15.86 -14.36 -22.02
N LEU A 513 -15.73 -13.03 -22.09
CA LEU A 513 -16.89 -12.15 -21.95
C LEU A 513 -17.85 -12.30 -23.14
N PRO A 514 -19.17 -12.23 -22.91
CA PRO A 514 -20.13 -12.17 -24.00
C PRO A 514 -19.87 -10.89 -24.81
N HIS A 515 -19.83 -11.05 -26.13
CA HIS A 515 -19.65 -9.97 -27.10
C HIS A 515 -20.93 -9.16 -27.31
#